data_65d6b3d7534cea8d5f5b15d3ed823d54
#
_entry.id   65d6b3d7534cea8d5f5b15d3ed823d54
#
_cell.length_a   1.000
_cell.length_b   1.000
_cell.length_c   1.000
_cell.angle_alpha   90.00
_cell.angle_beta   90.00
_cell.angle_gamma   90.00
#
_symmetry.space_group_name_H-M   'P 1'
#
loop_
_entity.id
_entity.type
_entity.pdbx_description
1 polymer ?
#
loop_
_entity_poly.entity_id
_entity_poly.type
_entity_poly.pdbx_seq_one_letter_code
_entity_poly.pdbx_strand_id
1 'polypeptide(L)'
;IPPFPVKPSTRDNVRIMTSLTDLLLLGREKDLSSERGVSCTGELPAASDPTLVARARAAKQALGSRAMVLGHHYQRDEVIEFADITGDSFKLAQSAADNSSAEFIFFCGVHFMAESADILTSPEQKVILPDLAAGCSMADMATNQQVRDAWKEFERLGISQRTIPV
;
A
#
# COMPACT_ATOMS: atom_id res chain seq x y z
N ILE A 1 -21.10 -11.61 6.80
CA ILE A 1 -19.67 -11.33 6.91
C ILE A 1 -19.51 -10.50 8.17
N PRO A 2 -18.73 -10.94 9.18
CA PRO A 2 -18.51 -10.14 10.37
C PRO A 2 -17.80 -8.84 10.00
N PRO A 3 -18.08 -7.71 10.68
CA PRO A 3 -17.38 -6.45 10.42
C PRO A 3 -15.90 -6.62 10.74
N PHE A 4 -15.04 -6.09 9.87
CA PHE A 4 -13.59 -6.09 10.06
C PHE A 4 -13.22 -5.32 11.33
N PRO A 5 -12.24 -5.77 12.10
CA PRO A 5 -11.74 -5.02 13.25
C PRO A 5 -11.08 -3.73 12.74
N VAL A 6 -11.67 -2.59 13.10
CA VAL A 6 -11.08 -1.28 12.85
C VAL A 6 -10.00 -1.06 13.90
N LYS A 7 -8.77 -0.79 13.45
CA LYS A 7 -7.67 -0.39 14.35
C LYS A 7 -8.11 0.82 15.20
N PRO A 8 -8.01 0.80 16.53
CA PRO A 8 -8.24 2.00 17.30
C PRO A 8 -7.19 3.04 16.93
N SER A 9 -7.65 4.19 16.44
CA SER A 9 -6.79 5.33 16.15
C SER A 9 -6.18 5.85 17.44
N THR A 10 -4.90 5.66 17.66
CA THR A 10 -4.13 6.30 18.74
C THR A 10 -3.65 7.69 18.35
N ARG A 11 -4.38 8.39 17.50
CA ARG A 11 -3.96 9.70 17.00
C ARG A 11 -4.90 10.79 17.46
N ASP A 12 -4.46 11.55 18.46
CA ASP A 12 -5.05 12.83 18.85
C ASP A 12 -4.82 13.96 17.82
N ASN A 13 -4.39 13.65 16.60
CA ASN A 13 -4.26 14.57 15.49
C ASN A 13 -4.80 13.93 14.21
N VAL A 14 -6.11 13.71 14.17
CA VAL A 14 -6.79 13.45 12.91
C VAL A 14 -6.77 14.76 12.11
N ARG A 15 -5.76 14.95 11.28
CA ARG A 15 -5.85 15.90 10.19
C ARG A 15 -6.97 15.39 9.29
N ILE A 16 -8.11 16.07 9.34
CA ILE A 16 -9.23 15.77 8.44
C ILE A 16 -8.68 16.03 7.03
N MET A 17 -8.41 14.96 6.32
CA MET A 17 -7.98 15.05 4.93
C MET A 17 -9.16 15.58 4.13
N THR A 18 -9.04 16.81 3.68
CA THR A 18 -10.13 17.56 3.03
C THR A 18 -10.20 17.31 1.53
N SER A 19 -9.19 16.63 0.95
CA SER A 19 -9.22 16.29 -0.48
C SER A 19 -8.48 14.99 -0.76
N LEU A 20 -8.87 14.34 -1.84
CA LEU A 20 -8.16 13.18 -2.40
C LEU A 20 -6.75 13.55 -2.86
N THR A 21 -6.55 14.82 -3.22
CA THR A 21 -5.24 15.37 -3.54
C THR A 21 -4.27 15.21 -2.37
N ASP A 22 -4.77 15.35 -1.12
CA ASP A 22 -3.96 15.14 0.07
C ASP A 22 -3.55 13.67 0.21
N LEU A 23 -4.43 12.74 -0.15
CA LEU A 23 -4.13 11.30 -0.17
C LEU A 23 -3.10 10.93 -1.25
N LEU A 24 -3.26 11.50 -2.45
CA LEU A 24 -2.35 11.29 -3.58
C LEU A 24 -1.01 12.01 -3.39
N LEU A 25 -1.00 13.07 -2.58
CA LEU A 25 0.21 13.84 -2.26
C LEU A 25 0.98 13.27 -1.06
N LEU A 26 0.47 12.26 -0.36
CA LEU A 26 1.21 11.57 0.70
C LEU A 26 2.60 11.09 0.25
N GLY A 27 2.76 10.80 -1.03
CA GLY A 27 4.05 10.46 -1.65
C GLY A 27 4.84 11.64 -2.21
N ARG A 28 4.30 12.88 -2.21
CA ARG A 28 4.91 14.04 -2.86
C ARG A 28 5.19 15.22 -1.93
N GLU A 29 4.70 15.21 -0.71
CA GLU A 29 5.02 16.26 0.25
C GLU A 29 6.42 16.10 0.82
N LYS A 30 7.07 17.26 1.02
CA LYS A 30 8.46 17.35 1.47
C LYS A 30 8.72 16.78 2.87
N ASP A 31 7.70 16.40 3.60
CA ASP A 31 7.81 15.89 4.96
C ASP A 31 7.23 14.48 5.10
N LEU A 32 7.71 13.57 4.26
CA LEU A 32 7.44 12.13 4.37
C LEU A 32 8.03 11.53 5.65
N SER A 33 8.93 12.25 6.29
CA SER A 33 9.58 11.79 7.53
C SER A 33 8.65 11.77 8.73
N SER A 34 7.56 12.54 8.70
CA SER A 34 6.61 12.62 9.81
C SER A 34 5.54 11.54 9.76
N GLU A 35 5.32 10.91 8.62
CA GLU A 35 4.14 10.10 8.47
C GLU A 35 4.35 8.63 8.68
N ARG A 36 5.47 8.06 8.32
CA ARG A 36 5.62 6.64 8.50
C ARG A 36 7.00 6.12 8.18
N GLY A 37 7.66 5.86 9.17
CA GLY A 37 8.71 4.93 8.99
C GLY A 37 10.00 5.57 8.57
N VAL A 38 10.85 4.72 8.38
CA VAL A 38 12.26 4.94 8.15
C VAL A 38 12.43 5.69 6.86
N SER A 39 12.78 6.97 6.94
CA SER A 39 13.43 7.59 5.78
C SER A 39 14.71 6.79 5.54
N CYS A 40 14.89 6.26 4.33
CA CYS A 40 16.17 5.69 3.95
C CYS A 40 17.23 6.80 4.07
N THR A 41 18.01 6.76 5.14
CA THR A 41 19.16 7.64 5.31
C THR A 41 20.28 7.09 4.43
N GLY A 42 20.51 7.68 3.29
CA GLY A 42 21.59 7.32 2.39
C GLY A 42 21.20 7.43 0.92
N GLU A 43 22.19 7.45 0.07
CA GLU A 43 21.96 7.37 -1.38
C GLU A 43 21.46 5.99 -1.75
N LEU A 44 20.33 5.96 -2.48
CA LEU A 44 19.86 4.72 -3.08
C LEU A 44 20.90 4.25 -4.12
N PRO A 45 21.24 2.97 -4.14
CA PRO A 45 22.16 2.44 -5.13
C PRO A 45 21.59 2.62 -6.53
N ALA A 46 22.46 2.85 -7.51
CA ALA A 46 22.03 2.96 -8.90
C ALA A 46 21.38 1.64 -9.35
N ALA A 47 20.33 1.72 -10.15
CA ALA A 47 19.66 0.52 -10.69
C ALA A 47 20.60 -0.37 -11.52
N SER A 48 21.71 0.18 -12.02
CA SER A 48 22.77 -0.53 -12.73
C SER A 48 23.84 -1.15 -11.83
N ASP A 49 23.73 -1.00 -10.50
CA ASP A 49 24.69 -1.60 -9.56
C ASP A 49 24.59 -3.14 -9.62
N PRO A 50 25.63 -3.84 -10.08
CA PRO A 50 25.59 -5.30 -10.24
C PRO A 50 25.48 -6.05 -8.91
N THR A 51 25.67 -5.39 -7.79
CA THR A 51 25.58 -5.99 -6.44
C THR A 51 24.19 -5.94 -5.83
N LEU A 52 23.23 -5.21 -6.44
CA LEU A 52 21.89 -5.00 -5.88
C LEU A 52 21.17 -6.29 -5.52
N VAL A 53 21.11 -7.23 -6.46
CA VAL A 53 20.40 -8.50 -6.27
C VAL A 53 21.03 -9.31 -5.13
N ALA A 54 22.36 -9.39 -5.09
CA ALA A 54 23.06 -10.11 -4.03
C ALA A 54 22.84 -9.46 -2.66
N ARG A 55 22.87 -8.12 -2.59
CA ARG A 55 22.60 -7.36 -1.37
C ARG A 55 21.17 -7.54 -0.89
N ALA A 56 20.20 -7.48 -1.80
CA ALA A 56 18.78 -7.70 -1.48
C ALA A 56 18.53 -9.11 -0.92
N ARG A 57 19.12 -10.12 -1.55
CA ARG A 57 19.05 -11.50 -1.06
C ARG A 57 19.68 -11.66 0.33
N ALA A 58 20.83 -11.08 0.56
CA ALA A 58 21.51 -11.13 1.85
C ALA A 58 20.67 -10.41 2.93
N ALA A 59 20.09 -9.26 2.63
CA ALA A 59 19.22 -8.53 3.52
C ALA A 59 17.95 -9.32 3.88
N LYS A 60 17.28 -9.89 2.87
CA LYS A 60 16.10 -10.75 3.09
C LYS A 60 16.45 -11.95 3.97
N GLN A 61 17.57 -12.60 3.69
CA GLN A 61 18.04 -13.74 4.49
C GLN A 61 18.35 -13.33 5.95
N ALA A 62 18.96 -12.17 6.16
CA ALA A 62 19.29 -11.69 7.49
C ALA A 62 18.03 -11.34 8.32
N LEU A 63 16.97 -10.84 7.68
CA LEU A 63 15.70 -10.58 8.31
C LEU A 63 14.91 -11.87 8.60
N GLY A 64 15.07 -12.89 7.75
CA GLY A 64 14.37 -14.17 7.91
C GLY A 64 12.87 -14.03 7.99
N SER A 65 12.22 -14.71 8.94
CA SER A 65 10.76 -14.68 9.14
C SER A 65 10.22 -13.32 9.59
N ARG A 66 11.07 -12.40 10.01
CA ARG A 66 10.67 -11.03 10.35
C ARG A 66 10.28 -10.20 9.13
N ALA A 67 10.72 -10.59 7.94
CA ALA A 67 10.40 -9.91 6.69
C ALA A 67 9.50 -10.78 5.82
N MET A 68 8.47 -10.17 5.26
CA MET A 68 7.59 -10.75 4.25
C MET A 68 7.59 -9.85 3.03
N VAL A 69 7.87 -10.39 1.88
CA VAL A 69 7.85 -9.67 0.61
C VAL A 69 6.62 -10.09 -0.19
N LEU A 70 5.74 -9.15 -0.45
CA LEU A 70 4.53 -9.33 -1.26
C LEU A 70 4.77 -8.73 -2.63
N GLY A 71 4.55 -9.52 -3.68
CA GLY A 71 4.72 -9.10 -5.07
C GLY A 71 3.40 -9.10 -5.82
N HIS A 72 2.96 -7.93 -6.30
CA HIS A 72 1.81 -7.88 -7.19
C HIS A 72 2.17 -8.56 -8.52
N HIS A 73 1.25 -9.34 -9.07
CA HIS A 73 1.52 -10.23 -10.20
C HIS A 73 1.95 -9.55 -11.51
N TYR A 74 1.83 -8.24 -11.64
CA TYR A 74 2.41 -7.50 -12.78
C TYR A 74 3.70 -6.74 -12.47
N GLN A 75 4.31 -7.02 -11.34
CA GLN A 75 5.67 -6.58 -11.11
C GLN A 75 6.64 -7.32 -12.05
N ARG A 76 7.79 -6.68 -12.31
CA ARG A 76 8.85 -7.26 -13.12
C ARG A 76 9.41 -8.53 -12.47
N ASP A 77 9.86 -9.46 -13.29
CA ASP A 77 10.37 -10.76 -12.84
C ASP A 77 11.50 -10.61 -11.81
N GLU A 78 12.36 -9.59 -11.99
CA GLU A 78 13.47 -9.30 -11.07
C GLU A 78 13.00 -8.88 -9.68
N VAL A 79 11.78 -8.38 -9.55
CA VAL A 79 11.14 -8.05 -8.27
C VAL A 79 10.41 -9.25 -7.71
N ILE A 80 9.68 -9.97 -8.57
CA ILE A 80 8.90 -11.15 -8.19
C ILE A 80 9.78 -12.27 -7.65
N GLU A 81 11.03 -12.40 -8.10
CA GLU A 81 11.96 -13.40 -7.56
C GLU A 81 12.19 -13.25 -6.04
N PHE A 82 11.94 -12.08 -5.47
CA PHE A 82 12.05 -11.83 -4.03
C PHE A 82 10.75 -12.05 -3.27
N ALA A 83 9.62 -12.17 -3.97
CA ALA A 83 8.33 -12.31 -3.33
C ALA A 83 8.16 -13.64 -2.61
N ASP A 84 7.64 -13.60 -1.39
CA ASP A 84 7.21 -14.79 -0.65
C ASP A 84 5.80 -15.22 -1.09
N ILE A 85 4.98 -14.24 -1.46
CA ILE A 85 3.63 -14.45 -2.00
C ILE A 85 3.42 -13.50 -3.17
N THR A 86 2.83 -14.03 -4.24
CA THR A 86 2.38 -13.26 -5.39
C THR A 86 0.85 -13.32 -5.52
N GLY A 87 0.24 -12.27 -6.02
CA GLY A 87 -1.21 -12.23 -6.18
C GLY A 87 -1.75 -10.87 -6.57
N ASP A 88 -3.06 -10.74 -6.43
CA ASP A 88 -3.74 -9.45 -6.59
C ASP A 88 -3.71 -8.61 -5.31
N SER A 89 -4.16 -7.37 -5.42
CA SER A 89 -4.09 -6.35 -4.38
C SER A 89 -4.66 -6.79 -3.03
N PHE A 90 -5.91 -7.23 -3.03
CA PHE A 90 -6.64 -7.54 -1.79
C PHE A 90 -6.16 -8.86 -1.19
N LYS A 91 -5.86 -9.85 -2.04
CA LYS A 91 -5.32 -11.13 -1.59
C LYS A 91 -3.97 -10.95 -0.90
N LEU A 92 -3.12 -10.10 -1.43
CA LEU A 92 -1.83 -9.79 -0.80
C LEU A 92 -2.01 -9.08 0.54
N ALA A 93 -2.95 -8.12 0.64
CA ALA A 93 -3.26 -7.45 1.89
C ALA A 93 -3.81 -8.42 2.96
N GLN A 94 -4.66 -9.36 2.58
CA GLN A 94 -5.12 -10.43 3.47
C GLN A 94 -3.96 -11.33 3.92
N SER A 95 -3.08 -11.71 2.99
CA SER A 95 -1.91 -12.53 3.32
C SER A 95 -0.95 -11.85 4.29
N ALA A 96 -0.82 -10.50 4.21
CA ALA A 96 -0.09 -9.72 5.18
C ALA A 96 -0.71 -9.80 6.57
N ALA A 97 -2.02 -9.66 6.66
CA ALA A 97 -2.76 -9.72 7.93
C ALA A 97 -2.72 -11.11 8.58
N ASP A 98 -2.75 -12.16 7.77
CA ASP A 98 -2.71 -13.55 8.24
C ASP A 98 -1.32 -13.95 8.77
N ASN A 99 -0.27 -13.26 8.37
CA ASN A 99 1.10 -13.55 8.80
C ASN A 99 1.55 -12.67 9.98
N SER A 100 1.15 -13.05 11.17
CA SER A 100 1.49 -12.32 12.41
C SER A 100 2.98 -12.38 12.80
N SER A 101 3.78 -13.23 12.17
CA SER A 101 5.22 -13.37 12.49
C SER A 101 6.09 -12.35 11.77
N ALA A 102 5.59 -11.77 10.67
CA ALA A 102 6.31 -10.75 9.93
C ALA A 102 6.18 -9.39 10.60
N GLU A 103 7.31 -8.82 11.02
CA GLU A 103 7.41 -7.47 11.55
C GLU A 103 7.41 -6.43 10.42
N PHE A 104 8.09 -6.76 9.31
CA PHE A 104 8.24 -5.89 8.14
C PHE A 104 7.59 -6.55 6.93
N ILE A 105 6.67 -5.83 6.30
CA ILE A 105 5.96 -6.27 5.11
C ILE A 105 6.35 -5.35 3.96
N PHE A 106 7.18 -5.86 3.06
CA PHE A 106 7.56 -5.14 1.85
C PHE A 106 6.52 -5.38 0.77
N PHE A 107 5.77 -4.35 0.44
CA PHE A 107 4.70 -4.45 -0.55
C PHE A 107 5.19 -3.95 -1.90
N CYS A 108 5.58 -4.87 -2.78
CA CYS A 108 5.97 -4.57 -4.15
C CYS A 108 4.71 -4.46 -5.03
N GLY A 109 4.12 -3.30 -5.04
CA GLY A 109 2.90 -2.95 -5.73
C GLY A 109 2.75 -1.43 -5.81
N VAL A 110 1.53 -0.95 -5.85
CA VAL A 110 1.22 0.47 -5.86
C VAL A 110 0.66 0.94 -4.52
N HIS A 111 0.59 2.25 -4.33
CA HIS A 111 0.32 2.92 -3.07
C HIS A 111 -0.96 2.41 -2.36
N PHE A 112 -2.10 2.39 -3.05
CA PHE A 112 -3.37 1.98 -2.43
C PHE A 112 -3.39 0.51 -1.95
N MET A 113 -2.58 -0.35 -2.59
CA MET A 113 -2.44 -1.75 -2.16
C MET A 113 -1.69 -1.85 -0.83
N ALA A 114 -0.62 -1.07 -0.69
CA ALA A 114 0.13 -1.00 0.56
C ALA A 114 -0.71 -0.40 1.70
N GLU A 115 -1.53 0.62 1.41
CA GLU A 115 -2.48 1.17 2.37
C GLU A 115 -3.51 0.12 2.83
N SER A 116 -4.04 -0.66 1.90
CA SER A 116 -4.96 -1.75 2.23
C SER A 116 -4.31 -2.77 3.16
N ALA A 117 -3.06 -3.12 2.91
CA ALA A 117 -2.29 -4.00 3.79
C ALA A 117 -2.06 -3.37 5.17
N ASP A 118 -1.71 -2.08 5.23
CA ASP A 118 -1.49 -1.36 6.50
C ASP A 118 -2.75 -1.28 7.35
N ILE A 119 -3.92 -1.11 6.72
CA ILE A 119 -5.21 -1.10 7.41
C ILE A 119 -5.54 -2.47 8.03
N LEU A 120 -5.22 -3.55 7.33
CA LEU A 120 -5.57 -4.91 7.76
C LEU A 120 -4.56 -5.53 8.71
N THR A 121 -3.31 -5.11 8.69
CA THR A 121 -2.25 -5.65 9.55
C THR A 121 -2.32 -5.12 10.98
N SER A 122 -1.59 -5.76 11.90
CA SER A 122 -1.52 -5.32 13.30
C SER A 122 -0.68 -4.06 13.47
N PRO A 123 -0.82 -3.29 14.57
CA PRO A 123 -0.01 -2.10 14.83
C PRO A 123 1.50 -2.37 14.94
N GLU A 124 1.88 -3.59 15.28
CA GLU A 124 3.28 -4.02 15.41
C GLU A 124 3.92 -4.29 14.06
N GLN A 125 3.13 -4.59 13.04
CA GLN A 125 3.59 -4.82 11.68
C GLN A 125 3.76 -3.49 10.94
N LYS A 126 4.82 -3.39 10.17
CA LYS A 126 5.16 -2.19 9.38
C LYS A 126 5.10 -2.52 7.91
N VAL A 127 4.15 -1.92 7.22
CA VAL A 127 4.06 -2.04 5.77
C VAL A 127 4.97 -1.00 5.12
N ILE A 128 5.85 -1.48 4.28
CA ILE A 128 6.86 -0.68 3.58
C ILE A 128 6.56 -0.74 2.10
N LEU A 129 6.28 0.41 1.50
CA LEU A 129 6.20 0.57 0.06
C LEU A 129 7.55 1.08 -0.44
N PRO A 130 8.28 0.29 -1.24
CA PRO A 130 9.63 0.64 -1.67
C PRO A 130 9.70 1.93 -2.50
N ASP A 131 8.65 2.23 -3.26
CA ASP A 131 8.52 3.47 -4.03
C ASP A 131 7.15 4.12 -3.72
N LEU A 132 7.17 5.19 -2.94
CA LEU A 132 5.96 5.94 -2.59
C LEU A 132 5.30 6.63 -3.79
N ALA A 133 6.03 6.83 -4.88
CA ALA A 133 5.49 7.39 -6.11
C ALA A 133 4.83 6.35 -7.03
N ALA A 134 4.86 5.07 -6.65
CA ALA A 134 4.22 4.00 -7.40
C ALA A 134 2.70 4.19 -7.40
N GLY A 135 2.17 4.82 -8.43
CA GLY A 135 0.75 5.08 -8.66
C GLY A 135 0.13 4.07 -9.62
N CYS A 136 -1.18 4.18 -9.78
CA CYS A 136 -1.95 3.39 -10.73
C CYS A 136 -2.88 4.31 -11.53
N SER A 137 -2.67 4.39 -12.84
CA SER A 137 -3.49 5.25 -13.70
C SER A 137 -4.98 4.89 -13.66
N MET A 138 -5.31 3.64 -13.38
CA MET A 138 -6.71 3.21 -13.23
C MET A 138 -7.31 3.69 -11.90
N ALA A 139 -6.56 3.61 -10.81
CA ALA A 139 -7.00 4.10 -9.51
C ALA A 139 -7.13 5.64 -9.49
N ASP A 140 -6.30 6.31 -10.30
CA ASP A 140 -6.25 7.78 -10.39
C ASP A 140 -7.22 8.37 -11.43
N MET A 141 -8.03 7.54 -12.12
CA MET A 141 -8.95 7.98 -13.18
C MET A 141 -10.08 8.87 -12.68
N ALA A 142 -10.57 8.65 -11.47
CA ALA A 142 -11.67 9.40 -10.89
C ALA A 142 -11.35 9.89 -9.48
N THR A 143 -11.66 11.14 -9.22
CA THR A 143 -11.58 11.69 -7.88
C THR A 143 -12.77 11.24 -7.03
N ASN A 144 -12.62 11.24 -5.70
CA ASN A 144 -13.72 10.97 -4.78
C ASN A 144 -14.94 11.88 -5.03
N GLN A 145 -14.68 13.14 -5.42
CA GLN A 145 -15.76 14.09 -5.69
C GLN A 145 -16.53 13.67 -6.95
N GLN A 146 -15.85 13.28 -8.01
CA GLN A 146 -16.49 12.80 -9.24
C GLN A 146 -17.34 11.54 -8.98
N VAL A 147 -16.84 10.60 -8.19
CA VAL A 147 -17.60 9.41 -7.81
C VAL A 147 -18.85 9.77 -7.00
N ARG A 148 -18.72 10.69 -6.02
CA ARG A 148 -19.87 11.16 -5.22
C ARG A 148 -20.91 11.87 -6.07
N ASP A 149 -20.48 12.68 -7.02
CA ASP A 149 -21.40 13.43 -7.88
C ASP A 149 -22.11 12.50 -8.88
N ALA A 150 -21.40 11.54 -9.42
CA ALA A 150 -22.02 10.48 -10.22
C ALA A 150 -23.06 9.69 -9.41
N TRP A 151 -22.73 9.35 -8.15
CA TRP A 151 -23.66 8.61 -7.30
C TRP A 151 -24.93 9.40 -6.98
N LYS A 152 -24.82 10.71 -6.67
CA LYS A 152 -25.98 11.60 -6.48
C LYS A 152 -26.87 11.65 -7.73
N GLU A 153 -26.26 11.65 -8.92
CA GLU A 153 -27.01 11.63 -10.14
C GLU A 153 -27.77 10.31 -10.34
N PHE A 154 -27.16 9.17 -9.96
CA PHE A 154 -27.83 7.88 -9.95
C PHE A 154 -29.02 7.84 -8.97
N GLU A 155 -28.87 8.47 -7.80
CA GLU A 155 -29.97 8.63 -6.85
C GLU A 155 -31.10 9.49 -7.44
N ARG A 156 -30.76 10.63 -8.04
CA ARG A 156 -31.73 11.52 -8.69
C ARG A 156 -32.51 10.81 -9.83
N LEU A 157 -31.86 9.95 -10.55
CA LEU A 157 -32.45 9.14 -11.64
C LEU A 157 -33.20 7.89 -11.12
N GLY A 158 -33.14 7.58 -9.84
CA GLY A 158 -33.76 6.41 -9.23
C GLY A 158 -33.12 5.07 -9.65
N ILE A 159 -31.87 5.08 -10.10
CA ILE A 159 -31.17 3.88 -10.54
C ILE A 159 -30.12 3.36 -9.56
N SER A 160 -29.79 4.12 -8.51
CA SER A 160 -28.76 3.76 -7.52
C SER A 160 -29.00 2.39 -6.89
N GLN A 161 -30.26 2.03 -6.64
CA GLN A 161 -30.65 0.74 -6.04
C GLN A 161 -30.37 -0.47 -6.97
N ARG A 162 -30.11 -0.21 -8.24
CA ARG A 162 -29.81 -1.24 -9.27
C ARG A 162 -28.41 -1.11 -9.83
N THR A 163 -27.61 -0.23 -9.23
CA THR A 163 -26.22 0.03 -9.64
C THR A 163 -25.28 -0.52 -8.59
N ILE A 164 -24.35 -1.36 -9.02
CA ILE A 164 -23.28 -1.91 -8.18
C ILE A 164 -21.99 -1.21 -8.61
N PRO A 165 -21.33 -0.46 -7.72
CA PRO A 165 -20.02 0.09 -8.03
C PRO A 165 -18.98 -1.04 -8.09
N VAL A 166 -18.12 -0.99 -9.09
CA VAL A 166 -17.04 -1.97 -9.31
C VAL A 166 -15.71 -1.22 -9.29
#